data_eb92317163492a2e52a155d452c42ffa
#
_entry.id   eb92317163492a2e52a155d452c42ffa
#
_cell.length_a   1.000
_cell.length_b   1.000
_cell.length_c   1.000
_cell.angle_alpha   90.00
_cell.angle_beta   90.00
_cell.angle_gamma   90.00
#
_symmetry.space_group_name_H-M   'P 1'
#
loop_
_entity.id
_entity.type
_entity.pdbx_description
1 polymer ?
#
loop_
_entity_poly.entity_id
_entity_poly.type
_entity_poly.pdbx_seq_one_letter_code
_entity_poly.pdbx_strand_id
1 'polypeptide(L)'
;MIAIFRVGALLLGLCAAVSAAAQSAATGGVLTAPASVPRMGTERQEIRAQLLPRRYTTLAAEIGAKVNALPVTESEAFAEGQLLIGFDCSLQQTQLQKAQAEMDATEFTFKSNLRLAELNSVGQLELDLSRAAVSKARAEVAANQAVLAKCSIMAPFAGRVAEQKVREQQYVQPGQALLDVIDDSVLELEFLVPSRWLMWLRVGGAFKVTIDETRKTYPAKFIRIGARVDPVSQSVKVVAAIDGRFPELVSGMSGRVQVASP
;
A
#
# COMPACT_ATOMS: atom_id res chain seq x y z
N MET A 1 -17.57 27.11 -39.30
CA MET A 1 -16.41 27.35 -40.19
C MET A 1 -15.62 26.05 -40.21
N ILE A 2 -15.96 25.06 -41.09
CA ILE A 2 -15.58 24.93 -42.50
C ILE A 2 -14.07 24.80 -42.67
N ALA A 3 -13.59 23.57 -42.96
CA ALA A 3 -12.85 23.07 -44.10
C ALA A 3 -12.19 21.74 -43.70
N ILE A 4 -12.51 20.54 -44.12
CA ILE A 4 -12.65 19.87 -45.42
C ILE A 4 -11.39 20.01 -46.30
N PHE A 5 -10.66 18.92 -46.49
CA PHE A 5 -9.96 18.45 -47.69
C PHE A 5 -9.48 17.03 -47.41
N ARG A 6 -9.92 16.01 -47.98
CA ARG A 6 -10.14 15.33 -49.28
C ARG A 6 -8.89 15.17 -50.14
N VAL A 7 -8.70 13.87 -50.50
CA VAL A 7 -8.46 13.29 -51.83
C VAL A 7 -7.02 12.90 -52.16
N GLY A 8 -6.88 11.62 -52.56
CA GLY A 8 -6.20 11.09 -53.74
C GLY A 8 -5.50 9.78 -53.44
N ALA A 9 -5.97 8.63 -53.75
CA ALA A 9 -6.25 7.91 -55.02
C ALA A 9 -5.00 7.34 -55.72
N LEU A 10 -5.07 5.99 -55.81
CA LEU A 10 -4.77 5.10 -56.95
C LEU A 10 -3.35 5.01 -57.52
N LEU A 11 -2.91 3.73 -57.66
CA LEU A 11 -2.47 2.99 -58.90
C LEU A 11 -1.77 1.70 -58.45
N LEU A 12 -2.31 0.58 -58.69
CA LEU A 12 -2.29 -0.41 -59.80
C LEU A 12 -0.90 -0.65 -60.45
N GLY A 13 -0.52 -1.93 -60.44
CA GLY A 13 0.60 -2.49 -61.20
C GLY A 13 0.90 -3.92 -60.81
N LEU A 14 0.26 -4.77 -61.32
CA LEU A 14 0.24 -6.03 -62.08
C LEU A 14 1.57 -6.29 -62.77
N CYS A 15 2.22 -7.47 -62.52
CA CYS A 15 2.72 -8.38 -63.54
C CYS A 15 3.33 -9.65 -62.98
N ALA A 16 2.86 -10.71 -63.56
CA ALA A 16 3.24 -12.10 -63.42
C ALA A 16 4.59 -12.44 -64.10
N ALA A 17 5.16 -13.56 -63.71
CA ALA A 17 5.77 -14.58 -64.58
C ALA A 17 6.37 -15.71 -63.74
N VAL A 18 5.83 -16.79 -63.83
CA VAL A 18 6.12 -18.18 -64.11
C VAL A 18 7.53 -18.46 -64.58
N SER A 19 8.24 -19.36 -63.90
CA SER A 19 9.18 -20.30 -64.53
C SER A 19 9.33 -21.56 -63.68
N ALA A 20 8.91 -22.68 -64.26
CA ALA A 20 9.15 -24.04 -63.84
C ALA A 20 10.48 -24.55 -64.41
N ALA A 21 11.24 -25.30 -63.64
CA ALA A 21 12.20 -26.30 -64.18
C ALA A 21 12.51 -27.33 -63.09
N ALA A 22 12.20 -28.39 -63.28
CA ALA A 22 12.44 -29.80 -63.41
C ALA A 22 13.70 -30.36 -62.71
N GLN A 23 13.42 -31.37 -61.87
CA GLN A 23 14.03 -32.70 -61.68
C GLN A 23 15.56 -32.84 -61.67
N SER A 24 16.08 -33.40 -60.55
CA SER A 24 16.96 -34.56 -60.66
C SER A 24 16.89 -35.39 -59.36
N ALA A 25 16.54 -36.65 -59.54
CA ALA A 25 16.61 -37.70 -58.55
C ALA A 25 18.09 -38.10 -58.34
N ALA A 26 18.52 -38.22 -57.09
CA ALA A 26 19.68 -39.00 -56.73
C ALA A 26 19.35 -39.79 -55.45
N THR A 27 19.21 -41.05 -55.63
CA THR A 27 19.21 -42.14 -54.66
C THR A 27 20.51 -42.18 -53.89
N GLY A 28 20.44 -42.22 -52.58
CA GLY A 28 21.66 -42.44 -51.79
C GLY A 28 21.44 -42.44 -50.28
N GLY A 29 21.36 -43.64 -49.72
CA GLY A 29 21.87 -43.88 -48.36
C GLY A 29 21.04 -43.48 -47.19
N VAL A 30 20.16 -44.33 -46.71
CA VAL A 30 19.59 -44.29 -45.34
C VAL A 30 20.71 -44.56 -44.36
N LEU A 31 21.26 -43.50 -43.75
CA LEU A 31 21.96 -43.61 -42.46
C LEU A 31 20.96 -43.10 -41.40
N THR A 32 20.30 -44.02 -40.76
CA THR A 32 19.53 -43.79 -39.55
C THR A 32 20.47 -43.34 -38.42
N ALA A 33 20.60 -42.04 -38.25
CA ALA A 33 21.14 -41.49 -37.03
C ALA A 33 20.11 -41.78 -35.88
N PRO A 34 20.58 -42.28 -34.72
CA PRO A 34 19.68 -42.48 -33.60
C PRO A 34 19.09 -41.09 -33.22
N ALA A 35 17.77 -41.00 -33.26
CA ALA A 35 17.06 -39.85 -32.75
C ALA A 35 17.46 -39.68 -31.28
N SER A 36 18.24 -38.66 -30.98
CA SER A 36 18.49 -38.23 -29.62
C SER A 36 17.14 -37.77 -29.06
N VAL A 37 16.53 -38.63 -28.27
CA VAL A 37 15.36 -38.30 -27.45
C VAL A 37 15.78 -37.08 -26.61
N PRO A 38 15.09 -35.92 -26.71
CA PRO A 38 15.40 -34.84 -25.82
C PRO A 38 15.12 -35.37 -24.41
N ARG A 39 16.17 -35.51 -23.60
CA ARG A 39 16.02 -35.70 -22.18
C ARG A 39 15.15 -34.54 -21.71
N MET A 40 13.90 -34.84 -21.32
CA MET A 40 13.11 -33.94 -20.50
C MET A 40 13.95 -33.63 -19.26
N GLY A 41 14.75 -32.60 -19.36
CA GLY A 41 15.34 -31.98 -18.19
C GLY A 41 14.13 -31.63 -17.32
N THR A 42 14.17 -32.05 -16.08
CA THR A 42 13.25 -31.60 -15.04
C THR A 42 13.35 -30.07 -15.10
N GLU A 43 12.42 -29.42 -15.81
CA GLU A 43 12.28 -27.98 -15.80
C GLU A 43 12.04 -27.62 -14.35
N ARG A 44 13.10 -27.20 -13.66
CA ARG A 44 12.97 -26.49 -12.41
C ARG A 44 12.23 -25.21 -12.75
N GLN A 45 10.95 -25.25 -12.53
CA GLN A 45 10.08 -24.09 -12.75
C GLN A 45 10.56 -23.00 -11.79
N GLU A 46 11.40 -22.09 -12.30
CA GLU A 46 11.90 -20.95 -11.53
C GLU A 46 10.71 -20.02 -11.28
N ILE A 47 10.31 -19.94 -10.03
CA ILE A 47 9.22 -19.06 -9.60
C ILE A 47 9.86 -17.77 -9.09
N ARG A 48 9.48 -16.66 -9.72
CA ARG A 48 9.88 -15.33 -9.27
C ARG A 48 9.10 -14.94 -8.03
N ALA A 49 9.81 -14.40 -7.06
CA ALA A 49 9.26 -13.84 -5.83
C ALA A 49 9.74 -12.41 -5.65
N GLN A 50 8.96 -11.63 -4.95
CA GLN A 50 9.30 -10.26 -4.58
C GLN A 50 9.31 -10.12 -3.06
N LEU A 51 10.30 -9.42 -2.52
CA LEU A 51 10.35 -9.03 -1.13
C LEU A 51 9.45 -7.81 -0.91
N LEU A 52 8.51 -7.96 -0.01
CA LEU A 52 7.61 -6.88 0.39
C LEU A 52 7.69 -6.66 1.90
N PRO A 53 7.47 -5.46 2.38
CA PRO A 53 7.39 -5.21 3.82
C PRO A 53 6.09 -5.82 4.35
N ARG A 54 6.11 -6.31 5.57
CA ARG A 54 4.93 -6.86 6.22
C ARG A 54 3.79 -5.86 6.34
N ARG A 55 4.12 -4.61 6.63
CA ARG A 55 3.18 -3.49 6.73
C ARG A 55 3.71 -2.33 5.91
N TYR A 56 2.84 -1.73 5.16
CA TYR A 56 3.12 -0.49 4.45
C TYR A 56 1.85 0.34 4.37
N THR A 57 1.99 1.64 4.40
CA THR A 57 0.85 2.54 4.24
C THR A 57 1.30 3.89 3.70
N THR A 58 0.40 4.53 2.98
CA THR A 58 0.53 5.92 2.57
C THR A 58 -0.17 6.79 3.61
N LEU A 59 0.57 7.62 4.30
CA LEU A 59 0.03 8.63 5.20
C LEU A 59 -0.47 9.81 4.38
N ALA A 60 -1.72 10.18 4.58
CA ALA A 60 -2.37 11.28 3.86
C ALA A 60 -2.85 12.35 4.84
N ALA A 61 -2.96 13.59 4.36
CA ALA A 61 -3.52 14.70 5.13
C ALA A 61 -5.01 14.46 5.40
N GLU A 62 -5.43 14.57 6.66
CA GLU A 62 -6.85 14.52 7.01
C GLU A 62 -7.51 15.90 7.00
N ILE A 63 -6.71 16.96 7.07
CA ILE A 63 -7.14 18.36 7.04
C ILE A 63 -6.35 19.15 6.03
N GLY A 64 -6.93 20.23 5.53
CA GLY A 64 -6.21 21.24 4.73
C GLY A 64 -5.40 22.15 5.65
N ALA A 65 -4.07 22.08 5.56
CA ALA A 65 -3.20 22.90 6.39
C ALA A 65 -1.80 23.04 5.77
N LYS A 66 -1.00 23.93 6.30
CA LYS A 66 0.41 24.10 5.94
C LYS A 66 1.26 23.15 6.78
N VAL A 67 2.18 22.43 6.15
CA VAL A 67 3.17 21.62 6.86
C VAL A 67 4.14 22.55 7.60
N ASN A 68 4.14 22.47 8.91
CA ASN A 68 5.00 23.29 9.77
C ASN A 68 6.30 22.58 10.15
N ALA A 69 6.24 21.26 10.35
CA ALA A 69 7.38 20.44 10.71
C ALA A 69 7.34 19.09 10.01
N LEU A 70 8.49 18.66 9.52
CA LEU A 70 8.71 17.35 8.91
C LEU A 70 10.02 16.78 9.45
N PRO A 71 10.02 16.26 10.70
CA PRO A 71 11.25 15.89 11.41
C PRO A 71 11.88 14.59 10.89
N VAL A 72 11.34 13.99 9.85
CA VAL A 72 11.85 12.76 9.22
C VAL A 72 12.19 13.01 7.76
N THR A 73 13.22 12.32 7.28
CA THR A 73 13.66 12.35 5.90
C THR A 73 13.46 11.00 5.22
N GLU A 74 13.53 10.98 3.90
CA GLU A 74 13.46 9.73 3.13
C GLU A 74 14.56 8.75 3.57
N SER A 75 14.22 7.49 3.67
CA SER A 75 15.07 6.39 4.14
C SER A 75 15.39 6.42 5.65
N GLU A 76 14.92 7.39 6.40
CA GLU A 76 15.12 7.47 7.84
C GLU A 76 14.21 6.51 8.61
N ALA A 77 14.74 5.91 9.67
CA ALA A 77 13.98 5.04 10.57
C ALA A 77 13.22 5.87 11.62
N PHE A 78 12.05 5.41 12.00
CA PHE A 78 11.22 6.02 13.03
C PHE A 78 10.64 4.97 13.99
N ALA A 79 10.30 5.40 15.20
CA ALA A 79 9.63 4.58 16.19
C ALA A 79 8.10 4.73 16.09
N GLU A 80 7.36 3.71 16.56
CA GLU A 80 5.90 3.80 16.72
C GLU A 80 5.51 4.97 17.63
N GLY A 81 4.51 5.76 17.24
CA GLY A 81 4.07 6.94 17.96
C GLY A 81 4.99 8.17 17.82
N GLN A 82 6.06 8.09 17.01
CA GLN A 82 6.91 9.26 16.70
C GLN A 82 6.15 10.24 15.81
N LEU A 83 6.33 11.54 16.04
CA LEU A 83 5.80 12.58 15.17
C LEU A 83 6.50 12.50 13.80
N LEU A 84 5.71 12.32 12.75
CA LEU A 84 6.22 12.31 11.38
C LEU A 84 5.93 13.64 10.64
N ILE A 85 4.75 14.22 10.87
CA ILE A 85 4.36 15.49 10.27
C ILE A 85 3.60 16.33 11.29
N GLY A 86 3.97 17.59 11.43
CA GLY A 86 3.25 18.59 12.17
C GLY A 86 2.68 19.66 11.24
N PHE A 87 1.41 20.01 11.42
CA PHE A 87 0.75 21.07 10.65
C PHE A 87 0.64 22.37 11.44
N ASP A 88 0.56 23.49 10.75
CA ASP A 88 0.16 24.75 11.34
C ASP A 88 -1.35 24.73 11.60
N CYS A 89 -1.71 24.65 12.86
CA CYS A 89 -3.08 24.55 13.33
C CYS A 89 -3.46 25.69 14.28
N SER A 90 -2.85 26.84 14.12
CA SER A 90 -3.15 28.04 14.92
C SER A 90 -4.64 28.41 14.90
N LEU A 91 -5.29 28.29 13.74
CA LEU A 91 -6.72 28.54 13.58
C LEU A 91 -7.55 27.51 14.38
N GLN A 92 -7.25 26.22 14.25
CA GLN A 92 -7.98 25.15 14.95
C GLN A 92 -7.81 25.26 16.46
N GLN A 93 -6.64 25.64 16.91
CA GLN A 93 -6.37 25.90 18.32
C GLN A 93 -7.21 27.06 18.87
N THR A 94 -7.31 28.16 18.10
CA THR A 94 -8.15 29.29 18.45
C THR A 94 -9.65 28.92 18.47
N GLN A 95 -10.10 28.09 17.53
CA GLN A 95 -11.45 27.57 17.50
C GLN A 95 -11.76 26.72 18.72
N LEU A 96 -10.85 25.86 19.15
CA LEU A 96 -10.97 25.09 20.37
C LEU A 96 -11.06 25.99 21.62
N GLN A 97 -10.21 27.00 21.73
CA GLN A 97 -10.25 27.97 22.83
C GLN A 97 -11.58 28.71 22.89
N LYS A 98 -12.14 29.12 21.74
CA LYS A 98 -13.46 29.73 21.65
C LYS A 98 -14.55 28.79 22.14
N ALA A 99 -14.53 27.51 21.71
CA ALA A 99 -15.51 26.50 22.13
C ALA A 99 -15.43 26.21 23.64
N GLN A 100 -14.22 26.21 24.20
CA GLN A 100 -14.01 26.07 25.65
C GLN A 100 -14.59 27.23 26.44
N ALA A 101 -14.35 28.47 26.00
CA ALA A 101 -14.91 29.65 26.64
C ALA A 101 -16.47 29.67 26.62
N GLU A 102 -17.07 29.22 25.50
CA GLU A 102 -18.52 29.05 25.39
C GLU A 102 -19.04 27.95 26.32
N MET A 103 -18.32 26.84 26.43
CA MET A 103 -18.67 25.78 27.39
C MET A 103 -18.61 26.29 28.82
N ASP A 104 -17.58 27.02 29.20
CA ASP A 104 -17.44 27.59 30.55
C ASP A 104 -18.62 28.58 30.88
N ALA A 105 -19.00 29.43 29.94
CA ALA A 105 -20.11 30.36 30.08
C ALA A 105 -21.46 29.62 30.25
N THR A 106 -21.70 28.58 29.45
CA THR A 106 -22.92 27.77 29.55
C THR A 106 -22.96 26.95 30.84
N GLU A 107 -21.82 26.42 31.30
CA GLU A 107 -21.74 25.76 32.61
C GLU A 107 -22.00 26.70 33.78
N PHE A 108 -21.50 27.94 33.72
CA PHE A 108 -21.78 28.95 34.72
C PHE A 108 -23.28 29.28 34.78
N THR A 109 -23.91 29.46 33.60
CA THR A 109 -25.35 29.70 33.50
C THR A 109 -26.15 28.54 34.08
N PHE A 110 -25.82 27.30 33.74
CA PHE A 110 -26.48 26.11 34.28
C PHE A 110 -26.34 26.02 35.81
N LYS A 111 -25.15 26.24 36.35
CA LYS A 111 -24.91 26.24 37.81
C LYS A 111 -25.70 27.33 38.50
N SER A 112 -25.85 28.49 37.89
CA SER A 112 -26.66 29.59 38.41
C SER A 112 -28.15 29.24 38.40
N ASN A 113 -28.67 28.68 37.30
CA ASN A 113 -30.05 28.24 37.17
C ASN A 113 -30.37 27.09 38.15
N LEU A 114 -29.45 26.20 38.37
CA LEU A 114 -29.59 25.11 39.35
C LEU A 114 -29.80 25.68 40.75
N ARG A 115 -29.00 26.65 41.16
CA ARG A 115 -29.14 27.33 42.48
C ARG A 115 -30.44 28.14 42.58
N LEU A 116 -30.88 28.80 41.51
CA LEU A 116 -32.13 29.51 41.47
C LEU A 116 -33.34 28.57 41.51
N ALA A 117 -33.23 27.38 40.89
CA ALA A 117 -34.28 26.36 40.97
C ALA A 117 -34.46 25.80 42.40
N GLU A 118 -33.36 25.62 43.13
CA GLU A 118 -33.41 25.25 44.57
C GLU A 118 -34.18 26.29 45.41
N LEU A 119 -34.15 27.57 45.00
CA LEU A 119 -34.88 28.68 45.62
C LEU A 119 -36.27 28.90 45.01
N ASN A 120 -36.76 27.98 44.15
CA ASN A 120 -38.01 28.09 43.37
C ASN A 120 -38.15 29.38 42.57
N SER A 121 -36.99 29.96 42.14
CA SER A 121 -36.93 31.22 41.40
C SER A 121 -36.79 31.01 39.87
N VAL A 122 -36.63 29.77 39.41
CA VAL A 122 -36.53 29.37 37.97
C VAL A 122 -37.38 28.12 37.77
N GLY A 123 -38.09 28.08 36.62
CA GLY A 123 -38.89 26.93 36.22
C GLY A 123 -38.06 25.75 35.71
N GLN A 124 -38.62 24.54 35.76
CA GLN A 124 -37.98 23.32 35.30
C GLN A 124 -37.54 23.39 33.84
N LEU A 125 -38.36 24.01 33.00
CA LEU A 125 -38.02 24.20 31.57
C LEU A 125 -36.71 24.94 31.38
N GLU A 126 -36.48 26.03 32.09
CA GLU A 126 -35.28 26.85 32.00
C GLU A 126 -34.04 26.08 32.47
N LEU A 127 -34.20 25.31 33.56
CA LEU A 127 -33.14 24.43 34.04
C LEU A 127 -32.76 23.35 32.99
N ASP A 128 -33.77 22.73 32.36
CA ASP A 128 -33.54 21.71 31.33
C ASP A 128 -32.94 22.28 30.05
N LEU A 129 -33.34 23.50 29.64
CA LEU A 129 -32.73 24.22 28.54
C LEU A 129 -31.26 24.56 28.81
N SER A 130 -30.94 25.04 30.02
CA SER A 130 -29.54 25.36 30.36
C SER A 130 -28.68 24.08 30.45
N ARG A 131 -29.23 22.95 30.90
CA ARG A 131 -28.57 21.64 30.86
C ARG A 131 -28.29 21.20 29.42
N ALA A 132 -29.25 21.34 28.52
CA ALA A 132 -29.10 21.01 27.11
C ALA A 132 -28.03 21.90 26.42
N ALA A 133 -27.98 23.21 26.81
CA ALA A 133 -26.94 24.12 26.30
C ALA A 133 -25.54 23.67 26.72
N VAL A 134 -25.30 23.23 27.94
CA VAL A 134 -24.03 22.64 28.39
C VAL A 134 -23.67 21.40 27.56
N SER A 135 -24.64 20.50 27.36
CA SER A 135 -24.41 19.29 26.56
C SER A 135 -23.98 19.63 25.12
N LYS A 136 -24.62 20.63 24.49
CA LYS A 136 -24.25 21.12 23.16
C LYS A 136 -22.84 21.70 23.15
N ALA A 137 -22.51 22.56 24.10
CA ALA A 137 -21.19 23.20 24.18
C ALA A 137 -20.06 22.15 24.40
N ARG A 138 -20.30 21.14 25.21
CA ARG A 138 -19.37 20.01 25.39
C ARG A 138 -19.13 19.24 24.09
N ALA A 139 -20.17 18.98 23.34
CA ALA A 139 -20.05 18.33 22.02
C ALA A 139 -19.23 19.18 21.04
N GLU A 140 -19.39 20.53 21.08
CA GLU A 140 -18.59 21.43 20.25
C GLU A 140 -17.10 21.42 20.61
N VAL A 141 -16.77 21.40 21.91
CA VAL A 141 -15.38 21.23 22.37
C VAL A 141 -14.81 19.91 21.90
N ALA A 142 -15.55 18.83 22.04
CA ALA A 142 -15.10 17.50 21.60
C ALA A 142 -14.85 17.45 20.07
N ALA A 143 -15.71 18.09 19.28
CA ALA A 143 -15.53 18.19 17.83
C ALA A 143 -14.25 18.96 17.46
N ASN A 144 -14.00 20.11 18.09
CA ASN A 144 -12.78 20.89 17.85
C ASN A 144 -11.51 20.14 18.33
N GLN A 145 -11.57 19.40 19.43
CA GLN A 145 -10.47 18.55 19.88
C GLN A 145 -10.16 17.45 18.87
N ALA A 146 -11.18 16.81 18.29
CA ALA A 146 -11.00 15.80 17.25
C ALA A 146 -10.35 16.36 15.98
N VAL A 147 -10.68 17.61 15.59
CA VAL A 147 -10.03 18.30 14.48
C VAL A 147 -8.58 18.63 14.83
N LEU A 148 -8.32 19.13 16.05
CA LEU A 148 -6.97 19.46 16.50
C LEU A 148 -6.06 18.22 16.57
N ALA A 149 -6.59 17.05 16.92
CA ALA A 149 -5.84 15.79 16.91
C ALA A 149 -5.29 15.43 15.54
N LYS A 150 -5.91 15.92 14.45
CA LYS A 150 -5.45 15.71 13.07
C LYS A 150 -4.33 16.65 12.64
N CYS A 151 -3.90 17.54 13.51
CA CYS A 151 -2.81 18.50 13.29
C CYS A 151 -1.43 17.87 13.38
N SER A 152 -1.34 16.62 13.78
CA SER A 152 -0.11 15.85 13.82
C SER A 152 -0.34 14.45 13.30
N ILE A 153 0.56 13.97 12.45
CA ILE A 153 0.56 12.60 11.98
C ILE A 153 1.66 11.86 12.74
N MET A 154 1.22 10.91 13.55
CA MET A 154 2.10 10.02 14.30
C MET A 154 2.31 8.71 13.55
N ALA A 155 3.47 8.09 13.75
CA ALA A 155 3.80 6.80 13.15
C ALA A 155 2.89 5.68 13.67
N PRO A 156 2.16 4.96 12.80
CA PRO A 156 1.25 3.88 13.22
C PRO A 156 1.98 2.59 13.63
N PHE A 157 3.25 2.49 13.34
CA PHE A 157 4.16 1.39 13.69
C PHE A 157 5.60 1.88 13.57
N ALA A 158 6.56 1.14 14.10
CA ALA A 158 7.98 1.40 13.88
C ALA A 158 8.40 0.94 12.48
N GLY A 159 9.25 1.73 11.80
CA GLY A 159 9.65 1.41 10.43
C GLY A 159 10.54 2.48 9.81
N ARG A 160 10.43 2.64 8.50
CA ARG A 160 11.24 3.57 7.71
C ARG A 160 10.37 4.33 6.70
N VAL A 161 10.76 5.57 6.43
CA VAL A 161 10.14 6.37 5.35
C VAL A 161 10.63 5.83 4.00
N ALA A 162 9.71 5.31 3.19
CA ALA A 162 10.01 4.81 1.85
C ALA A 162 10.06 5.94 0.81
N GLU A 163 9.12 6.89 0.90
CA GLU A 163 9.04 8.02 -0.02
C GLU A 163 8.47 9.24 0.69
N GLN A 164 9.04 10.40 0.45
CA GLN A 164 8.57 11.68 0.93
C GLN A 164 7.93 12.46 -0.23
N LYS A 165 6.60 12.70 -0.16
CA LYS A 165 5.80 13.35 -1.22
C LYS A 165 5.49 14.81 -0.93
N VAL A 166 5.88 15.31 0.24
CA VAL A 166 5.60 16.68 0.70
C VAL A 166 6.85 17.32 1.27
N ARG A 167 6.87 18.63 1.31
CA ARG A 167 7.97 19.42 1.89
C ARG A 167 7.46 20.33 3.00
N GLU A 168 8.34 20.71 3.90
CA GLU A 168 8.03 21.77 4.86
C GLU A 168 7.57 23.03 4.16
N GLN A 169 6.70 23.80 4.84
CA GLN A 169 6.07 25.02 4.37
C GLN A 169 5.12 24.84 3.19
N GLN A 170 4.91 23.63 2.69
CA GLN A 170 3.93 23.33 1.65
C GLN A 170 2.52 23.29 2.25
N TYR A 171 1.54 23.86 1.53
CA TYR A 171 0.14 23.69 1.85
C TYR A 171 -0.39 22.40 1.23
N VAL A 172 -1.14 21.62 1.99
CA VAL A 172 -1.69 20.32 1.58
C VAL A 172 -3.20 20.31 1.69
N GLN A 173 -3.85 19.49 0.86
CA GLN A 173 -5.30 19.32 0.85
C GLN A 173 -5.68 18.01 1.58
N PRO A 174 -6.92 17.90 2.12
CA PRO A 174 -7.42 16.64 2.64
C PRO A 174 -7.35 15.52 1.59
N GLY A 175 -6.86 14.35 1.98
CA GLY A 175 -6.65 13.20 1.10
C GLY A 175 -5.34 13.22 0.31
N GLN A 176 -4.55 14.28 0.37
CA GLN A 176 -3.25 14.34 -0.30
C GLN A 176 -2.27 13.40 0.39
N ALA A 177 -1.61 12.52 -0.40
CA ALA A 177 -0.54 11.66 0.08
C ALA A 177 0.69 12.48 0.49
N LEU A 178 1.27 12.15 1.64
CA LEU A 178 2.38 12.89 2.27
C LEU A 178 3.64 12.05 2.40
N LEU A 179 3.54 10.87 2.98
CA LEU A 179 4.64 9.94 3.20
C LEU A 179 4.17 8.52 2.88
N ASP A 180 5.01 7.75 2.22
CA ASP A 180 4.90 6.29 2.20
C ASP A 180 5.82 5.72 3.27
N VAL A 181 5.27 4.92 4.15
CA VAL A 181 6.00 4.31 5.27
C VAL A 181 5.90 2.80 5.24
N ILE A 182 6.99 2.14 5.57
CA ILE A 182 7.11 0.68 5.56
C ILE A 182 7.66 0.15 6.88
N ASP A 183 7.20 -1.03 7.26
CA ASP A 183 7.79 -1.83 8.34
C ASP A 183 8.83 -2.77 7.74
N ASP A 184 10.09 -2.41 7.83
CA ASP A 184 11.23 -3.17 7.33
C ASP A 184 11.77 -4.22 8.33
N SER A 185 11.12 -4.37 9.49
CA SER A 185 11.52 -5.33 10.52
C SER A 185 11.34 -6.79 10.09
N VAL A 186 10.34 -7.05 9.27
CA VAL A 186 10.02 -8.37 8.70
C VAL A 186 9.70 -8.20 7.23
N LEU A 187 10.51 -8.83 6.38
CA LEU A 187 10.27 -8.90 4.95
C LEU A 187 9.55 -10.20 4.60
N GLU A 188 8.48 -10.09 3.85
CA GLU A 188 7.71 -11.21 3.33
C GLU A 188 8.02 -11.42 1.84
N LEU A 189 8.12 -12.68 1.43
CA LEU A 189 8.25 -13.07 0.03
C LEU A 189 6.87 -13.34 -0.53
N GLU A 190 6.49 -12.62 -1.58
CA GLU A 190 5.25 -12.86 -2.29
C GLU A 190 5.53 -13.44 -3.68
N PHE A 191 4.84 -14.52 -4.03
CA PHE A 191 4.98 -15.16 -5.33
C PHE A 191 3.75 -15.98 -5.71
N LEU A 192 3.66 -16.32 -6.98
CA LEU A 192 2.58 -17.12 -7.54
C LEU A 192 3.06 -18.54 -7.81
N VAL A 193 2.30 -19.53 -7.35
CA VAL A 193 2.58 -20.95 -7.62
C VAL A 193 1.42 -21.57 -8.42
N PRO A 194 1.68 -22.57 -9.27
CA PRO A 194 0.61 -23.32 -9.93
C PRO A 194 -0.33 -23.96 -8.89
N SER A 195 -1.64 -23.88 -9.13
CA SER A 195 -2.66 -24.38 -8.19
C SER A 195 -2.49 -25.86 -7.84
N ARG A 196 -1.95 -26.66 -8.77
CA ARG A 196 -1.61 -28.09 -8.52
C ARG A 196 -0.68 -28.30 -7.33
N TRP A 197 0.12 -27.29 -6.92
CA TRP A 197 1.00 -27.41 -5.78
C TRP A 197 0.27 -27.42 -4.44
N LEU A 198 -1.01 -26.99 -4.41
CA LEU A 198 -1.85 -27.06 -3.21
C LEU A 198 -2.01 -28.49 -2.66
N MET A 199 -1.75 -29.52 -3.48
CA MET A 199 -1.82 -30.90 -3.02
C MET A 199 -0.76 -31.22 -1.95
N TRP A 200 0.43 -30.62 -2.06
CA TRP A 200 1.55 -30.91 -1.16
C TRP A 200 2.07 -29.69 -0.40
N LEU A 201 1.78 -28.48 -0.87
CA LEU A 201 2.23 -27.25 -0.25
C LEU A 201 1.52 -27.05 1.10
N ARG A 202 2.33 -26.85 2.17
CA ARG A 202 1.81 -26.65 3.53
C ARG A 202 2.43 -25.43 4.16
N VAL A 203 1.66 -24.72 4.98
CA VAL A 203 2.17 -23.66 5.86
C VAL A 203 3.22 -24.24 6.79
N GLY A 204 4.32 -23.54 7.01
CA GLY A 204 5.47 -24.00 7.78
C GLY A 204 6.50 -24.79 6.96
N GLY A 205 6.19 -25.20 5.73
CA GLY A 205 7.14 -25.85 4.85
C GLY A 205 8.34 -24.94 4.56
N ALA A 206 9.56 -25.51 4.69
CA ALA A 206 10.82 -24.80 4.44
C ALA A 206 11.24 -24.93 2.97
N PHE A 207 11.81 -23.86 2.44
CA PHE A 207 12.39 -23.82 1.11
C PHE A 207 13.56 -22.84 1.05
N LYS A 208 14.17 -22.69 -0.10
CA LYS A 208 15.26 -21.74 -0.31
C LYS A 208 14.86 -20.73 -1.39
N VAL A 209 15.26 -19.49 -1.19
CA VAL A 209 15.10 -18.40 -2.17
C VAL A 209 16.46 -17.79 -2.47
N THR A 210 16.78 -17.61 -3.72
CA THR A 210 17.97 -16.87 -4.16
C THR A 210 17.56 -15.48 -4.57
N ILE A 211 18.07 -14.47 -3.88
CA ILE A 211 17.80 -13.06 -4.18
C ILE A 211 18.75 -12.61 -5.28
N ASP A 212 18.20 -11.99 -6.32
CA ASP A 212 18.93 -11.66 -7.53
C ASP A 212 19.97 -10.55 -7.28
N GLU A 213 19.62 -9.54 -6.46
CA GLU A 213 20.48 -8.40 -6.15
C GLU A 213 21.69 -8.79 -5.27
N THR A 214 21.49 -9.65 -4.29
CA THR A 214 22.58 -10.12 -3.40
C THR A 214 23.31 -11.35 -3.93
N ARG A 215 22.69 -12.08 -4.87
CA ARG A 215 23.16 -13.39 -5.39
C ARG A 215 23.33 -14.46 -4.30
N LYS A 216 22.75 -14.24 -3.12
CA LYS A 216 22.81 -15.17 -1.99
C LYS A 216 21.50 -15.94 -1.87
N THR A 217 21.59 -17.12 -1.27
CA THR A 217 20.44 -17.98 -1.01
C THR A 217 20.08 -17.91 0.47
N TYR A 218 18.81 -17.66 0.75
CA TYR A 218 18.27 -17.50 2.09
C TYR A 218 17.25 -18.61 2.39
N PRO A 219 17.19 -19.09 3.64
CA PRO A 219 16.13 -19.98 4.07
C PRO A 219 14.81 -19.21 4.20
N ALA A 220 13.72 -19.83 3.80
CA ALA A 220 12.39 -19.27 3.89
C ALA A 220 11.36 -20.33 4.28
N LYS A 221 10.23 -19.88 4.85
CA LYS A 221 9.12 -20.74 5.27
C LYS A 221 7.80 -20.16 4.78
N PHE A 222 6.92 -21.01 4.28
CA PHE A 222 5.57 -20.61 3.91
C PHE A 222 4.78 -20.17 5.14
N ILE A 223 4.23 -18.96 5.11
CA ILE A 223 3.42 -18.43 6.22
C ILE A 223 1.94 -18.34 5.86
N ARG A 224 1.61 -18.07 4.60
CA ARG A 224 0.23 -17.99 4.13
C ARG A 224 0.11 -18.53 2.71
N ILE A 225 -0.98 -19.23 2.46
CA ILE A 225 -1.39 -19.68 1.12
C ILE A 225 -2.69 -18.96 0.79
N GLY A 226 -2.77 -18.36 -0.37
CA GLY A 226 -3.94 -17.62 -0.82
C GLY A 226 -5.21 -18.48 -0.84
N ALA A 227 -6.32 -17.88 -0.44
CA ALA A 227 -7.62 -18.55 -0.42
C ALA A 227 -8.31 -18.59 -1.79
N ARG A 228 -7.71 -17.98 -2.82
CA ARG A 228 -8.30 -17.88 -4.16
C ARG A 228 -7.30 -18.35 -5.21
N VAL A 229 -7.78 -19.17 -6.11
CA VAL A 229 -7.08 -19.54 -7.35
C VAL A 229 -7.48 -18.55 -8.43
N ASP A 230 -6.51 -17.99 -9.14
CA ASP A 230 -6.79 -17.21 -10.34
C ASP A 230 -7.18 -18.19 -11.47
N PRO A 231 -8.40 -18.06 -12.05
CA PRO A 231 -8.89 -19.03 -13.01
C PRO A 231 -8.20 -18.96 -14.37
N VAL A 232 -7.59 -17.82 -14.71
CA VAL A 232 -6.93 -17.61 -16.01
C VAL A 232 -5.52 -18.18 -15.97
N SER A 233 -4.72 -17.80 -14.97
CA SER A 233 -3.35 -18.26 -14.82
C SER A 233 -3.23 -19.61 -14.07
N GLN A 234 -4.33 -20.11 -13.50
CA GLN A 234 -4.34 -21.31 -12.65
C GLN A 234 -3.31 -21.26 -11.54
N SER A 235 -3.09 -20.08 -10.98
CA SER A 235 -2.08 -19.83 -9.95
C SER A 235 -2.71 -19.40 -8.62
N VAL A 236 -1.95 -19.60 -7.55
CA VAL A 236 -2.29 -19.17 -6.19
C VAL A 236 -1.16 -18.31 -5.65
N LYS A 237 -1.53 -17.21 -5.01
CA LYS A 237 -0.61 -16.35 -4.29
C LYS A 237 -0.13 -17.05 -3.02
N VAL A 238 1.17 -17.09 -2.83
CA VAL A 238 1.81 -17.62 -1.62
C VAL A 238 2.65 -16.54 -1.01
N VAL A 239 2.60 -16.48 0.33
CA VAL A 239 3.44 -15.58 1.12
C VAL A 239 4.31 -16.42 2.03
N ALA A 240 5.59 -16.09 2.06
CA ALA A 240 6.58 -16.75 2.90
C ALA A 240 7.40 -15.71 3.68
N ALA A 241 7.97 -16.08 4.78
CA ALA A 241 8.93 -15.26 5.50
C ALA A 241 10.34 -15.80 5.33
N ILE A 242 11.33 -14.92 5.25
CA ILE A 242 12.73 -15.28 5.34
C ILE A 242 13.04 -15.65 6.79
N ASP A 243 13.68 -16.80 6.99
CA ASP A 243 14.01 -17.30 8.32
C ASP A 243 15.35 -16.71 8.78
N GLY A 244 15.27 -15.63 9.55
CA GLY A 244 16.41 -14.86 10.05
C GLY A 244 16.30 -13.36 9.72
N ARG A 245 17.27 -12.59 10.24
CA ARG A 245 17.41 -11.16 9.93
C ARG A 245 18.66 -10.95 9.08
N PHE A 246 18.50 -10.34 7.94
CA PHE A 246 19.55 -10.08 6.97
C PHE A 246 19.52 -8.58 6.60
N PRO A 247 20.43 -7.78 7.18
CA PRO A 247 20.42 -6.32 6.99
C PRO A 247 20.60 -5.87 5.54
N GLU A 248 21.15 -6.76 4.72
CA GLU A 248 21.36 -6.50 3.28
C GLU A 248 20.09 -6.64 2.43
N LEU A 249 19.01 -7.17 3.00
CA LEU A 249 17.75 -7.33 2.27
C LEU A 249 16.89 -6.06 2.41
N VAL A 250 16.41 -5.60 1.28
CA VAL A 250 15.57 -4.40 1.17
C VAL A 250 14.26 -4.76 0.50
N SER A 251 13.18 -4.13 0.94
CA SER A 251 11.86 -4.24 0.29
C SER A 251 11.96 -3.86 -1.19
N GLY A 252 11.28 -4.61 -2.05
CA GLY A 252 11.31 -4.42 -3.50
C GLY A 252 12.31 -5.33 -4.23
N MET A 253 13.27 -5.95 -3.53
CA MET A 253 14.18 -6.91 -4.13
C MET A 253 13.43 -8.11 -4.72
N SER A 254 14.00 -8.69 -5.77
CA SER A 254 13.45 -9.84 -6.48
C SER A 254 14.26 -11.10 -6.19
N GLY A 255 13.61 -12.25 -6.27
CA GLY A 255 14.30 -13.52 -6.05
C GLY A 255 13.66 -14.68 -6.81
N ARG A 256 14.39 -15.79 -6.82
CA ARG A 256 13.96 -17.04 -7.43
C ARG A 256 13.78 -18.10 -6.35
N VAL A 257 12.57 -18.60 -6.28
CA VAL A 257 12.19 -19.65 -5.31
C VAL A 257 12.59 -21.02 -5.82
N GLN A 258 13.31 -21.76 -4.99
CA GLN A 258 13.69 -23.14 -5.24
C GLN A 258 12.91 -24.04 -4.28
N VAL A 259 11.80 -24.59 -4.75
CA VAL A 259 11.01 -25.57 -4.00
C VAL A 259 11.29 -26.93 -4.58
N ALA A 260 11.69 -27.86 -3.71
CA ALA A 260 11.78 -29.26 -4.09
C ALA A 260 10.34 -29.79 -4.22
N SER A 261 9.92 -30.10 -5.44
CA SER A 261 8.69 -30.89 -5.63
C SER A 261 8.92 -32.31 -5.13
N PRO A 262 7.93 -32.92 -4.45
CA PRO A 262 8.03 -34.32 -4.04
C PRO A 262 8.07 -35.25 -5.23
#